data_4eb27decd3603f6264276dca3a36ed46
#
_entry.id   4eb27decd3603f6264276dca3a36ed46
#
_cell.length_a   1.000
_cell.length_b   1.000
_cell.length_c   1.000
_cell.angle_alpha   90.00
_cell.angle_beta   90.00
_cell.angle_gamma   90.00
#
_symmetry.space_group_name_H-M   'P 1'
#
loop_
_entity.id
_entity.type
_entity.pdbx_description
1 polymer ?
#
loop_
_entity_poly.entity_id
_entity_poly.type
_entity_poly.pdbx_seq_one_letter_code
_entity_poly.pdbx_strand_id
1 'polypeptide(L)'
;PNYKRAEAMLAKAKAFLPDLKTEGGKQWMGFRPSLPDTLPVIGKAPGNSRVIYAFGNGHLGLTQSAAMARLVADLATGKPTPIDIKPFSPARF
;
A
#
# COMPACT_ATOMS: atom_id res chain seq x y z
N PRO A 1 5.34 20.69 -8.36
CA PRO A 1 4.18 19.79 -8.47
C PRO A 1 3.18 20.26 -9.53
N ASN A 2 2.60 19.36 -10.29
CA ASN A 2 1.57 19.69 -11.26
C ASN A 2 0.19 19.37 -10.68
N TYR A 3 -0.51 20.38 -10.21
CA TYR A 3 -1.81 20.21 -9.55
C TYR A 3 -3.01 20.11 -10.52
N LYS A 4 -2.83 20.23 -11.84
CA LYS A 4 -3.91 20.03 -12.83
C LYS A 4 -4.61 18.67 -12.70
N ARG A 5 -3.84 17.63 -12.29
CA ARG A 5 -4.41 16.29 -12.01
C ARG A 5 -5.31 16.29 -10.78
N ALA A 6 -4.97 17.06 -9.75
CA ALA A 6 -5.80 17.18 -8.56
C ALA A 6 -7.11 17.91 -8.87
N GLU A 7 -7.07 18.95 -9.67
CA GLU A 7 -8.26 19.68 -10.15
C GLU A 7 -9.21 18.77 -10.95
N ALA A 8 -8.66 17.98 -11.88
CA ALA A 8 -9.45 17.00 -12.64
C ALA A 8 -10.07 15.92 -11.74
N MET A 9 -9.35 15.51 -10.70
CA MET A 9 -9.85 14.55 -9.71
C MET A 9 -10.98 15.14 -8.88
N LEU A 10 -10.85 16.39 -8.43
CA LEU A 10 -11.89 17.10 -7.70
C LEU A 10 -13.15 17.30 -8.55
N ALA A 11 -13.01 17.65 -9.84
CA ALA A 11 -14.13 17.77 -10.74
C ALA A 11 -14.90 16.45 -10.89
N LYS A 12 -14.18 15.33 -11.02
CA LYS A 12 -14.80 14.00 -11.05
C LYS A 12 -15.48 13.64 -9.72
N ALA A 13 -14.82 13.94 -8.59
CA ALA A 13 -15.38 13.67 -7.27
C ALA A 13 -16.69 14.45 -7.04
N LYS A 14 -16.76 15.72 -7.43
CA LYS A 14 -17.98 16.53 -7.37
C LYS A 14 -19.10 16.01 -8.28
N ALA A 15 -18.78 15.37 -9.40
CA ALA A 15 -19.78 14.74 -10.25
C ALA A 15 -20.48 13.54 -9.56
N PHE A 16 -19.74 12.80 -8.71
CA PHE A 16 -20.30 11.70 -7.91
C PHE A 16 -20.92 12.16 -6.58
N LEU A 17 -20.36 13.22 -6.00
CA LEU A 17 -20.74 13.78 -4.70
C LEU A 17 -20.98 15.29 -4.87
N PRO A 18 -22.16 15.71 -5.36
CA PRO A 18 -22.42 17.13 -5.66
C PRO A 18 -22.23 18.07 -4.46
N ASP A 19 -22.49 17.57 -3.24
CA ASP A 19 -22.36 18.33 -1.99
C ASP A 19 -20.95 18.31 -1.40
N LEU A 20 -19.96 17.78 -2.14
CA LEU A 20 -18.57 17.73 -1.66
C LEU A 20 -18.02 19.14 -1.48
N LYS A 21 -17.79 19.52 -0.23
CA LYS A 21 -17.13 20.78 0.12
C LYS A 21 -15.64 20.66 -0.09
N THR A 22 -15.06 21.53 -0.90
CA THR A 22 -13.64 21.54 -1.22
C THR A 22 -12.96 22.89 -0.88
N GLU A 23 -13.74 23.83 -0.38
CA GLU A 23 -13.26 25.16 0.03
C GLU A 23 -12.32 25.03 1.21
N GLY A 24 -11.19 25.75 1.19
CA GLY A 24 -10.17 25.70 2.24
C GLY A 24 -9.28 24.46 2.23
N GLY A 25 -9.47 23.56 1.27
CA GLY A 25 -8.59 22.41 1.07
C GLY A 25 -7.17 22.83 0.69
N LYS A 26 -6.17 22.05 1.13
CA LYS A 26 -4.76 22.26 0.77
C LYS A 26 -4.30 21.17 -0.17
N GLN A 27 -3.60 21.58 -1.23
CA GLN A 27 -2.95 20.62 -2.16
C GLN A 27 -1.55 20.30 -1.63
N TRP A 28 -1.21 19.04 -1.67
CA TRP A 28 0.12 18.56 -1.31
C TRP A 28 0.53 17.39 -2.21
N MET A 29 1.81 17.09 -2.24
CA MET A 29 2.37 15.97 -2.98
C MET A 29 3.29 15.17 -2.06
N GLY A 30 3.20 13.85 -2.15
CA GLY A 30 4.07 12.93 -1.44
C GLY A 30 4.63 11.86 -2.37
N PHE A 31 5.67 11.19 -1.91
CA PHE A 31 6.25 10.03 -2.58
C PHE A 31 5.50 8.75 -2.18
N ARG A 32 5.46 7.80 -3.10
CA ARG A 32 4.91 6.47 -2.84
C ARG A 32 6.03 5.47 -2.58
N PRO A 33 5.90 4.55 -1.61
CA PRO A 33 6.89 3.51 -1.33
C PRO A 33 6.79 2.40 -2.37
N SER A 34 7.27 2.66 -3.58
CA SER A 34 7.30 1.69 -4.67
C SER A 34 8.65 0.98 -4.71
N LEU A 35 8.63 -0.31 -5.00
CA LEU A 35 9.81 -1.13 -5.20
C LEU A 35 10.08 -1.32 -6.70
N PRO A 36 11.32 -1.66 -7.11
CA PRO A 36 11.68 -1.76 -8.53
C PRO A 36 10.81 -2.75 -9.31
N ASP A 37 10.42 -3.85 -8.69
CA ASP A 37 9.55 -4.90 -9.25
C ASP A 37 8.04 -4.64 -9.06
N THR A 38 7.67 -3.50 -8.46
CA THR A 38 6.29 -3.10 -8.14
C THR A 38 5.53 -4.03 -7.19
N LEU A 39 6.14 -5.09 -6.69
CA LEU A 39 5.55 -6.01 -5.72
C LEU A 39 5.85 -5.56 -4.28
N PRO A 40 4.91 -5.67 -3.33
CA PRO A 40 5.20 -5.40 -1.93
C PRO A 40 6.18 -6.42 -1.35
N VAL A 41 6.84 -6.05 -0.26
CA VAL A 41 7.59 -7.01 0.56
C VAL A 41 6.70 -7.49 1.68
N ILE A 42 6.61 -8.83 1.83
CA ILE A 42 5.99 -9.46 2.99
C ILE A 42 6.76 -10.73 3.34
N GLY A 43 7.16 -10.85 4.61
CA GLY A 43 7.89 -12.02 5.07
C GLY A 43 8.73 -11.74 6.31
N LYS A 44 9.32 -12.78 6.86
CA LYS A 44 10.26 -12.63 7.99
C LYS A 44 11.55 -11.95 7.53
N ALA A 45 12.09 -11.08 8.36
CA ALA A 45 13.32 -10.36 8.07
C ALA A 45 14.49 -11.35 7.96
N PRO A 46 15.41 -11.17 6.98
CA PRO A 46 16.66 -11.90 6.95
C PRO A 46 17.42 -11.72 8.27
N GLY A 47 17.87 -12.83 8.86
CA GLY A 47 18.64 -12.81 10.12
C GLY A 47 17.84 -12.61 11.41
N ASN A 48 16.54 -12.30 11.36
CA ASN A 48 15.70 -12.21 12.55
C ASN A 48 14.24 -12.62 12.30
N SER A 49 13.92 -13.88 12.58
CA SER A 49 12.58 -14.44 12.37
C SER A 49 11.45 -13.83 13.24
N ARG A 50 11.80 -13.03 14.26
CA ARG A 50 10.84 -12.31 15.10
C ARG A 50 10.38 -10.98 14.51
N VAL A 51 11.05 -10.52 13.45
CA VAL A 51 10.67 -9.30 12.71
C VAL A 51 9.96 -9.71 11.42
N ILE A 52 8.81 -9.11 11.17
CA ILE A 52 8.05 -9.32 9.93
C ILE A 52 8.04 -8.00 9.15
N TYR A 53 8.45 -8.06 7.90
CA TYR A 53 8.34 -6.96 6.95
C TYR A 53 6.99 -7.00 6.24
N ALA A 54 6.37 -5.81 6.10
CA ALA A 54 5.14 -5.60 5.34
C ALA A 54 5.14 -4.16 4.81
N PHE A 55 5.70 -3.94 3.62
CA PHE A 55 5.87 -2.59 3.06
C PHE A 55 5.95 -2.62 1.52
N GLY A 56 6.06 -1.45 0.90
CA GLY A 56 6.29 -1.35 -0.55
C GLY A 56 5.03 -1.45 -1.39
N ASN A 57 3.86 -1.15 -0.83
CA ASN A 57 2.56 -1.26 -1.51
C ASN A 57 2.29 -0.16 -2.56
N GLY A 58 3.25 0.75 -2.81
CA GLY A 58 3.09 1.84 -3.77
C GLY A 58 1.84 2.68 -3.49
N HIS A 59 0.93 2.75 -4.45
CA HIS A 59 -0.35 3.46 -4.32
C HIS A 59 -1.54 2.52 -4.00
N LEU A 60 -1.29 1.23 -3.76
CA LEU A 60 -2.31 0.21 -3.52
C LEU A 60 -2.44 -0.21 -2.05
N GLY A 61 -1.78 0.51 -1.12
CA GLY A 61 -1.71 0.13 0.29
C GLY A 61 -3.09 -0.06 0.93
N LEU A 62 -4.03 0.85 0.67
CA LEU A 62 -5.40 0.71 1.20
C LEU A 62 -6.11 -0.52 0.60
N THR A 63 -6.04 -0.70 -0.72
CA THR A 63 -6.67 -1.83 -1.42
C THR A 63 -6.13 -3.17 -0.93
N GLN A 64 -4.83 -3.25 -0.67
CA GLN A 64 -4.15 -4.48 -0.26
C GLN A 64 -4.17 -4.70 1.26
N SER A 65 -4.62 -3.73 2.06
CA SER A 65 -4.48 -3.74 3.52
C SER A 65 -5.05 -4.99 4.19
N ALA A 66 -6.25 -5.42 3.81
CA ALA A 66 -6.89 -6.60 4.40
C ALA A 66 -6.12 -7.90 4.11
N ALA A 67 -5.66 -8.08 2.88
CA ALA A 67 -4.85 -9.25 2.51
C ALA A 67 -3.49 -9.23 3.20
N MET A 68 -2.82 -8.07 3.25
CA MET A 68 -1.55 -7.90 3.95
C MET A 68 -1.69 -8.19 5.45
N ALA A 69 -2.73 -7.66 6.10
CA ALA A 69 -3.00 -7.90 7.52
C ALA A 69 -3.18 -9.40 7.81
N ARG A 70 -3.91 -10.12 6.96
CA ARG A 70 -4.10 -11.57 7.11
C ARG A 70 -2.76 -12.30 6.99
N LEU A 71 -1.95 -12.01 5.98
CA LEU A 71 -0.65 -12.64 5.78
C LEU A 71 0.32 -12.37 6.94
N VAL A 72 0.35 -11.13 7.46
CA VAL A 72 1.15 -10.76 8.62
C VAL A 72 0.71 -11.54 9.87
N ALA A 73 -0.61 -11.64 10.10
CA ALA A 73 -1.16 -12.39 11.23
C ALA A 73 -0.80 -13.89 11.16
N ASP A 74 -0.92 -14.49 9.97
CA ASP A 74 -0.55 -15.89 9.77
C ASP A 74 0.96 -16.11 9.99
N LEU A 75 1.82 -15.24 9.46
CA LEU A 75 3.27 -15.28 9.70
C LEU A 75 3.64 -15.11 11.19
N ALA A 76 2.97 -14.21 11.89
CA ALA A 76 3.22 -13.93 13.31
C ALA A 76 2.79 -15.09 14.21
N THR A 77 1.74 -15.80 13.83
CA THR A 77 1.21 -16.93 14.58
C THR A 77 1.72 -18.30 14.11
N GLY A 78 2.60 -18.31 13.11
CA GLY A 78 3.16 -19.56 12.56
C GLY A 78 2.15 -20.39 11.75
N LYS A 79 1.05 -19.79 11.32
CA LYS A 79 0.04 -20.45 10.47
C LYS A 79 0.47 -20.44 9.00
N PRO A 80 0.03 -21.41 8.20
CA PRO A 80 0.25 -21.38 6.76
C PRO A 80 -0.49 -20.19 6.12
N THR A 81 0.18 -19.52 5.19
CA THR A 81 -0.44 -18.43 4.43
C THR A 81 -1.38 -18.96 3.36
N PRO A 82 -2.52 -18.27 3.08
CA PRO A 82 -3.51 -18.72 2.10
C PRO A 82 -3.01 -18.63 0.64
N ILE A 83 -1.89 -17.96 0.39
CA ILE A 83 -1.25 -17.84 -0.92
C ILE A 83 0.26 -18.09 -0.78
N ASP A 84 0.93 -18.41 -1.88
CA ASP A 84 2.40 -18.46 -1.91
C ASP A 84 2.96 -17.04 -1.79
N ILE A 85 3.77 -16.82 -0.74
CA ILE A 85 4.41 -15.51 -0.47
C ILE A 85 5.86 -15.44 -0.95
N LYS A 86 6.41 -16.48 -1.57
CA LYS A 86 7.78 -16.46 -2.12
C LYS A 86 8.05 -15.28 -3.05
N PRO A 87 7.14 -14.90 -3.97
CA PRO A 87 7.32 -13.74 -4.85
C PRO A 87 7.46 -12.41 -4.08
N PHE A 88 7.00 -12.36 -2.84
CA PHE A 88 7.02 -11.17 -1.99
C PHE A 88 8.13 -11.20 -0.94
N SER A 89 8.98 -12.23 -0.98
CA SER A 89 10.05 -12.43 0.01
C SER A 89 10.99 -11.23 0.09
N PRO A 90 11.40 -10.79 1.31
CA PRO A 90 12.43 -9.78 1.46
C PRO A 90 13.81 -10.23 0.94
N ALA A 91 14.03 -11.53 0.77
CA ALA A 91 15.29 -12.08 0.25
C ALA A 91 15.36 -12.14 -1.29
N ARG A 92 14.40 -11.53 -1.99
CA ARG A 92 14.39 -11.50 -3.47
C ARG A 92 15.25 -10.40 -4.09
N PHE A 93 15.80 -9.53 -3.25
CA PHE A 93 16.72 -8.46 -3.65
C PHE A 93 18.16 -8.80 -3.22
#